data_299f857809b35d3abfa72617a1c32b1a
#
_entry.id   299f857809b35d3abfa72617a1c32b1a
#
_cell.length_a   1.000
_cell.length_b   1.000
_cell.length_c   1.000
_cell.angle_alpha   90.00
_cell.angle_beta   90.00
_cell.angle_gamma   90.00
#
_symmetry.space_group_name_H-M   'P 1'
#
loop_
_entity.id
_entity.type
_entity.pdbx_description
1 polymer ?
#
loop_
_entity_poly.entity_id
_entity_poly.type
_entity_poly.pdbx_seq_one_letter_code
_entity_poly.pdbx_strand_id
1 'polypeptide(L)'
;MKIRISNKKIGDKEKTFIVAEAGINHNGRVKIAKELVQKAYEIEADAIKFQTFKADDIASKKSKYYKLFSKLELSDHEFEELNDYAKKIGIIFLSTPFSLNAVDFLDKINIPAFKIASGDLTNIPLIKHIGLKNKP
;
A
#
# COMPACT_ATOMS: atom_id res chain seq x y z
N MET A 1 -12.08 21.29 2.10
CA MET A 1 -12.34 20.11 1.25
C MET A 1 -12.38 18.88 2.16
N LYS A 2 -13.33 17.96 1.99
CA LYS A 2 -13.42 16.73 2.79
C LYS A 2 -13.38 15.52 1.87
N ILE A 3 -12.57 14.52 2.20
CA ILE A 3 -12.54 13.23 1.53
C ILE A 3 -12.91 12.12 2.52
N ARG A 4 -13.21 10.93 2.00
CA ARG A 4 -13.47 9.76 2.82
C ARG A 4 -12.57 8.61 2.38
N ILE A 5 -11.90 7.99 3.34
CA ILE A 5 -11.17 6.75 3.13
C ILE A 5 -11.82 5.69 4.03
N SER A 6 -12.49 4.70 3.43
CA SER A 6 -13.32 3.74 4.16
C SER A 6 -14.37 4.45 5.04
N ASN A 7 -14.38 4.21 6.34
CA ASN A 7 -15.29 4.84 7.31
C ASN A 7 -14.75 6.15 7.90
N LYS A 8 -13.54 6.58 7.56
CA LYS A 8 -12.90 7.78 8.11
C LYS A 8 -13.09 8.99 7.20
N LYS A 9 -13.45 10.12 7.80
CA LYS A 9 -13.49 11.43 7.13
C LYS A 9 -12.17 12.14 7.36
N ILE A 10 -11.63 12.76 6.31
CA ILE A 10 -10.38 13.52 6.34
C ILE A 10 -10.65 14.92 5.80
N GLY A 11 -10.24 15.95 6.53
CA GLY A 11 -10.41 17.34 6.15
C GLY A 11 -10.45 18.27 7.37
N ASP A 12 -10.76 19.56 7.11
CA ASP A 12 -10.83 20.56 8.16
C ASP A 12 -11.81 20.17 9.27
N LYS A 13 -11.39 20.31 10.53
CA LYS A 13 -12.13 19.98 11.74
C LYS A 13 -12.38 18.47 11.96
N GLU A 14 -11.82 17.60 11.15
CA GLU A 14 -11.81 16.16 11.41
C GLU A 14 -10.58 15.77 12.24
N LYS A 15 -10.61 14.62 12.91
CA LYS A 15 -9.43 14.08 13.60
C LYS A 15 -8.32 13.79 12.59
N THR A 16 -7.08 13.98 12.99
CA THR A 16 -5.91 13.62 12.17
C THR A 16 -5.97 12.13 11.82
N PHE A 17 -5.82 11.82 10.54
CA PHE A 17 -5.76 10.44 10.03
C PHE A 17 -4.31 9.94 10.12
N ILE A 18 -4.07 8.96 10.97
CA ILE A 18 -2.74 8.42 11.26
C ILE A 18 -2.48 7.17 10.42
N VAL A 19 -1.43 7.20 9.62
CA VAL A 19 -1.01 6.07 8.79
C VAL A 19 0.31 5.52 9.29
N ALA A 20 0.32 4.27 9.77
CA ALA A 20 1.54 3.55 10.09
C ALA A 20 2.24 3.11 8.80
N GLU A 21 3.50 3.51 8.60
CA GLU A 21 4.29 3.18 7.43
C GLU A 21 5.06 1.86 7.64
N ALA A 22 4.53 0.76 7.14
CA ALA A 22 5.24 -0.52 7.10
C ALA A 22 6.22 -0.60 5.93
N GLY A 23 5.85 -0.02 4.78
CA GLY A 23 6.67 -0.01 3.57
C GLY A 23 7.11 -1.42 3.18
N ILE A 24 8.42 -1.67 3.17
CA ILE A 24 9.06 -2.96 2.90
C ILE A 24 9.71 -3.59 4.13
N ASN A 25 9.44 -3.07 5.34
CA ASN A 25 10.07 -3.55 6.58
C ASN A 25 9.67 -4.99 6.98
N HIS A 26 8.76 -5.60 6.24
CA HIS A 26 8.44 -7.03 6.36
C HIS A 26 9.57 -7.94 5.85
N ASN A 27 10.59 -7.40 5.15
CA ASN A 27 11.74 -8.15 4.65
C ASN A 27 11.35 -9.38 3.80
N GLY A 28 10.33 -9.28 2.94
CA GLY A 28 9.83 -10.36 2.10
C GLY A 28 9.14 -11.50 2.86
N ARG A 29 8.68 -11.26 4.10
CA ARG A 29 8.04 -12.28 4.94
C ARG A 29 6.64 -11.84 5.36
N VAL A 30 5.62 -12.52 4.86
CA VAL A 30 4.21 -12.22 5.17
C VAL A 30 3.91 -12.31 6.67
N LYS A 31 4.57 -13.21 7.40
CA LYS A 31 4.43 -13.30 8.87
C LYS A 31 4.80 -11.99 9.56
N ILE A 32 5.96 -11.40 9.19
CA ILE A 32 6.37 -10.09 9.74
C ILE A 32 5.41 -8.99 9.29
N ALA A 33 4.95 -9.02 8.05
CA ALA A 33 3.96 -8.07 7.57
C ALA A 33 2.67 -8.11 8.41
N LYS A 34 2.17 -9.31 8.76
CA LYS A 34 1.02 -9.47 9.69
C LYS A 34 1.31 -8.95 11.09
N GLU A 35 2.52 -9.17 11.61
CA GLU A 35 2.95 -8.61 12.90
C GLU A 35 2.96 -7.08 12.88
N LEU A 36 3.41 -6.45 11.77
CA LEU A 36 3.35 -4.99 11.58
C LEU A 36 1.90 -4.49 11.53
N VAL A 37 0.99 -5.22 10.84
CA VAL A 37 -0.44 -4.90 10.82
C VAL A 37 -1.01 -4.92 12.24
N GLN A 38 -0.70 -5.97 13.02
CA GLN A 38 -1.16 -6.11 14.40
C GLN A 38 -0.64 -4.96 15.29
N LYS A 39 0.64 -4.60 15.16
CA LYS A 39 1.23 -3.49 15.92
C LYS A 39 0.63 -2.14 15.56
N ALA A 40 0.36 -1.89 14.27
CA ALA A 40 -0.32 -0.67 13.84
C ALA A 40 -1.74 -0.56 14.45
N TYR A 41 -2.46 -1.67 14.52
CA TYR A 41 -3.76 -1.74 15.18
C TYR A 41 -3.66 -1.46 16.70
N GLU A 42 -2.70 -2.10 17.40
CA GLU A 42 -2.49 -1.96 18.85
C GLU A 42 -2.17 -0.53 19.28
N ILE A 43 -1.48 0.25 18.42
CA ILE A 43 -1.20 1.67 18.67
C ILE A 43 -2.29 2.60 18.17
N GLU A 44 -3.46 2.05 17.80
CA GLU A 44 -4.63 2.81 17.34
C GLU A 44 -4.37 3.66 16.08
N ALA A 45 -3.46 3.23 15.19
CA ALA A 45 -3.33 3.87 13.88
C ALA A 45 -4.61 3.66 13.06
N ASP A 46 -5.01 4.66 12.26
CA ASP A 46 -6.18 4.56 11.39
C ASP A 46 -5.95 3.62 10.21
N ALA A 47 -4.71 3.57 9.72
CA ALA A 47 -4.33 2.74 8.59
C ALA A 47 -2.89 2.23 8.73
N ILE A 48 -2.60 1.13 8.06
CA ILE A 48 -1.23 0.67 7.78
C ILE A 48 -0.97 0.72 6.27
N LYS A 49 0.25 1.12 5.88
CA LYS A 49 0.61 1.25 4.46
C LYS A 49 1.85 0.44 4.10
N PHE A 50 1.70 -0.36 3.04
CA PHE A 50 2.76 -1.15 2.41
C PHE A 50 3.19 -0.56 1.06
N GLN A 51 4.05 -1.29 0.35
CA GLN A 51 4.50 -0.98 -1.00
C GLN A 51 4.29 -2.21 -1.87
N THR A 52 3.58 -2.06 -3.00
CA THR A 52 3.29 -3.15 -3.93
C THR A 52 4.09 -2.96 -5.21
N PHE A 53 5.03 -3.86 -5.45
CA PHE A 53 5.91 -3.83 -6.61
C PHE A 53 6.39 -5.25 -6.98
N LYS A 54 6.89 -5.38 -8.20
CA LYS A 54 7.77 -6.46 -8.63
C LYS A 54 9.15 -5.87 -8.90
N ALA A 55 10.22 -6.59 -8.60
CA ALA A 55 11.59 -6.08 -8.82
C ALA A 55 11.83 -5.70 -10.28
N ASP A 56 11.23 -6.44 -11.21
CA ASP A 56 11.30 -6.14 -12.65
C ASP A 56 10.68 -4.78 -13.02
N ASP A 57 9.71 -4.27 -12.23
CA ASP A 57 9.06 -2.99 -12.48
C ASP A 57 9.89 -1.78 -11.98
N ILE A 58 10.71 -1.99 -10.94
CA ILE A 58 11.39 -0.89 -10.23
C ILE A 58 12.91 -0.90 -10.34
N ALA A 59 13.50 -2.00 -10.82
CA ALA A 59 14.95 -2.12 -10.94
C ALA A 59 15.38 -2.92 -12.17
N SER A 60 16.36 -2.41 -12.90
CA SER A 60 17.00 -3.18 -13.96
C SER A 60 17.70 -4.42 -13.37
N LYS A 61 17.61 -5.58 -14.06
CA LYS A 61 18.31 -6.83 -13.68
C LYS A 61 19.82 -6.66 -13.53
N LYS A 62 20.40 -5.64 -14.18
CA LYS A 62 21.83 -5.29 -14.06
C LYS A 62 22.12 -4.42 -12.83
N SER A 63 21.08 -3.88 -12.16
CA SER A 63 21.26 -3.05 -10.98
C SER A 63 21.71 -3.89 -9.77
N LYS A 64 22.64 -3.34 -8.99
CA LYS A 64 23.04 -3.94 -7.70
C LYS A 64 21.87 -4.07 -6.71
N TYR A 65 20.81 -3.29 -6.89
CA TYR A 65 19.63 -3.31 -6.03
C TYR A 65 18.58 -4.36 -6.45
N TYR A 66 18.67 -4.92 -7.67
CA TYR A 66 17.66 -5.87 -8.15
C TYR A 66 17.48 -7.08 -7.21
N LYS A 67 18.61 -7.70 -6.79
CA LYS A 67 18.58 -8.83 -5.86
C LYS A 67 17.98 -8.48 -4.51
N LEU A 68 18.14 -7.24 -4.05
CA LEU A 68 17.53 -6.76 -2.82
C LEU A 68 16.03 -6.67 -2.98
N PHE A 69 15.55 -5.98 -4.02
CA PHE A 69 14.12 -5.84 -4.27
C PHE A 69 13.42 -7.17 -4.50
N SER A 70 14.05 -8.10 -5.25
CA SER A 70 13.50 -9.46 -5.44
C SER A 70 13.29 -10.24 -4.14
N LYS A 71 14.10 -9.98 -3.11
CA LYS A 71 13.93 -10.60 -1.78
C LYS A 71 12.86 -9.92 -0.93
N LEU A 72 12.48 -8.71 -1.29
CA LEU A 72 11.51 -7.88 -0.55
C LEU A 72 10.11 -7.95 -1.16
N GLU A 73 9.96 -8.60 -2.32
CA GLU A 73 8.64 -8.80 -2.92
C GLU A 73 7.76 -9.66 -2.01
N LEU A 74 6.47 -9.31 -2.00
CA LEU A 74 5.40 -10.22 -1.60
C LEU A 74 4.61 -10.60 -2.85
N SER A 75 4.06 -11.80 -2.84
CA SER A 75 3.14 -12.25 -3.88
C SER A 75 1.78 -11.57 -3.75
N ASP A 76 1.01 -11.59 -4.82
CA ASP A 76 -0.35 -11.07 -4.83
C ASP A 76 -1.22 -11.78 -3.78
N HIS A 77 -1.06 -13.09 -3.63
CA HIS A 77 -1.76 -13.87 -2.59
C HIS A 77 -1.41 -13.41 -1.17
N GLU A 78 -0.14 -13.12 -0.89
CA GLU A 78 0.29 -12.60 0.41
C GLU A 78 -0.30 -11.20 0.68
N PHE A 79 -0.44 -10.35 -0.34
CA PHE A 79 -1.13 -9.06 -0.21
C PHE A 79 -2.63 -9.22 0.02
N GLU A 80 -3.29 -10.19 -0.65
CA GLU A 80 -4.70 -10.55 -0.36
C GLU A 80 -4.87 -10.97 1.09
N GLU A 81 -3.99 -11.87 1.60
CA GLU A 81 -4.00 -12.29 3.01
C GLU A 81 -3.81 -11.12 3.99
N LEU A 82 -2.92 -10.16 3.67
CA LEU A 82 -2.68 -8.99 4.52
C LEU A 82 -3.89 -8.06 4.56
N ASN A 83 -4.52 -7.82 3.41
CA ASN A 83 -5.71 -6.99 3.30
C ASN A 83 -6.88 -7.62 4.08
N ASP A 84 -7.08 -8.92 3.96
CA ASP A 84 -8.14 -9.65 4.68
C ASP A 84 -7.85 -9.68 6.19
N TYR A 85 -6.59 -9.86 6.59
CA TYR A 85 -6.20 -9.79 7.99
C TYR A 85 -6.43 -8.39 8.57
N ALA A 86 -6.04 -7.33 7.85
CA ALA A 86 -6.29 -5.95 8.27
C ALA A 86 -7.79 -5.66 8.43
N LYS A 87 -8.62 -6.08 7.46
CA LYS A 87 -10.08 -5.98 7.55
C LYS A 87 -10.63 -6.72 8.77
N LYS A 88 -10.15 -7.94 9.03
CA LYS A 88 -10.60 -8.77 10.15
C LYS A 88 -10.36 -8.10 11.51
N ILE A 89 -9.21 -7.46 11.70
CA ILE A 89 -8.87 -6.80 12.96
C ILE A 89 -9.37 -5.34 13.03
N GLY A 90 -9.83 -4.76 11.93
CA GLY A 90 -10.46 -3.44 11.90
C GLY A 90 -9.53 -2.26 11.60
N ILE A 91 -8.35 -2.49 11.00
CA ILE A 91 -7.45 -1.42 10.53
C ILE A 91 -7.55 -1.26 9.01
N ILE A 92 -7.45 -0.02 8.51
CA ILE A 92 -7.48 0.27 7.07
C ILE A 92 -6.16 -0.19 6.44
N PHE A 93 -6.25 -1.03 5.39
CA PHE A 93 -5.10 -1.44 4.59
C PHE A 93 -4.90 -0.49 3.41
N LEU A 94 -3.71 0.04 3.27
CA LEU A 94 -3.28 0.88 2.14
C LEU A 94 -2.00 0.32 1.52
N SER A 95 -1.77 0.63 0.25
CA SER A 95 -0.50 0.36 -0.39
C SER A 95 -0.14 1.41 -1.44
N THR A 96 1.14 1.54 -1.70
CA THR A 96 1.69 2.35 -2.79
C THR A 96 2.00 1.43 -3.97
N PRO A 97 1.31 1.54 -5.11
CA PRO A 97 1.66 0.81 -6.33
C PRO A 97 2.85 1.46 -7.03
N PHE A 98 3.72 0.65 -7.62
CA PHE A 98 4.86 1.11 -8.41
C PHE A 98 4.76 0.72 -9.90
N SER A 99 3.65 0.11 -10.33
CA SER A 99 3.37 -0.20 -11.73
C SER A 99 1.87 -0.19 -12.01
N LEU A 100 1.48 -0.17 -13.29
CA LEU A 100 0.07 -0.24 -13.70
C LEU A 100 -0.56 -1.56 -13.23
N ASN A 101 0.18 -2.67 -13.31
CA ASN A 101 -0.28 -3.97 -12.84
C ASN A 101 -0.53 -3.96 -11.33
N ALA A 102 0.33 -3.30 -10.55
CA ALA A 102 0.13 -3.14 -9.11
C ALA A 102 -1.12 -2.30 -8.80
N VAL A 103 -1.43 -1.28 -9.60
CA VAL A 103 -2.68 -0.51 -9.47
C VAL A 103 -3.89 -1.40 -9.71
N ASP A 104 -3.89 -2.17 -10.79
CA ASP A 104 -5.01 -3.07 -11.14
C ASP A 104 -5.22 -4.16 -10.08
N PHE A 105 -4.13 -4.73 -9.60
CA PHE A 105 -4.17 -5.70 -8.51
C PHE A 105 -4.75 -5.11 -7.22
N LEU A 106 -4.26 -3.94 -6.79
CA LEU A 106 -4.75 -3.28 -5.57
C LEU A 106 -6.21 -2.85 -5.69
N ASP A 107 -6.64 -2.45 -6.90
CA ASP A 107 -8.05 -2.17 -7.17
C ASP A 107 -8.92 -3.44 -7.07
N LYS A 108 -8.46 -4.55 -7.64
CA LYS A 108 -9.12 -5.88 -7.56
C LYS A 108 -9.35 -6.34 -6.12
N ILE A 109 -8.35 -6.18 -5.23
CA ILE A 109 -8.49 -6.53 -3.81
C ILE A 109 -9.25 -5.45 -3.00
N ASN A 110 -9.73 -4.42 -3.70
CA ASN A 110 -10.59 -3.38 -3.17
C ASN A 110 -9.99 -2.60 -1.99
N ILE A 111 -8.75 -2.09 -2.16
CA ILE A 111 -8.21 -1.11 -1.20
C ILE A 111 -9.02 0.20 -1.27
N PRO A 112 -9.18 0.92 -0.14
CA PRO A 112 -10.06 2.10 -0.09
C PRO A 112 -9.43 3.37 -0.68
N ALA A 113 -8.12 3.43 -0.86
CA ALA A 113 -7.40 4.57 -1.40
C ALA A 113 -6.01 4.17 -1.91
N PHE A 114 -5.44 4.96 -2.82
CA PHE A 114 -4.09 4.76 -3.34
C PHE A 114 -3.12 5.80 -2.75
N LYS A 115 -1.90 5.37 -2.42
CA LYS A 115 -0.80 6.29 -2.12
C LYS A 115 0.10 6.39 -3.35
N ILE A 116 0.30 7.60 -3.85
CA ILE A 116 1.27 7.86 -4.92
C ILE A 116 2.63 8.12 -4.27
N ALA A 117 3.66 7.40 -4.70
CA ALA A 117 5.03 7.62 -4.22
C ALA A 117 5.54 9.00 -4.61
N SER A 118 6.41 9.61 -3.80
CA SER A 118 7.01 10.91 -4.12
C SER A 118 7.80 10.87 -5.43
N GLY A 119 8.46 9.76 -5.73
CA GLY A 119 9.18 9.55 -7.00
C GLY A 119 8.26 9.46 -8.23
N ASP A 120 6.98 9.14 -8.02
CA ASP A 120 5.99 8.99 -9.10
C ASP A 120 5.11 10.23 -9.31
N LEU A 121 5.38 11.36 -8.65
CA LEU A 121 4.62 12.59 -8.86
C LEU A 121 4.68 13.11 -10.31
N THR A 122 5.69 12.75 -11.06
CA THR A 122 5.85 13.06 -12.48
C THR A 122 5.51 11.89 -13.41
N ASN A 123 5.15 10.74 -12.87
CA ASN A 123 4.74 9.56 -13.63
C ASN A 123 3.27 9.69 -14.06
N ILE A 124 3.03 10.55 -15.05
CA ILE A 124 1.69 10.87 -15.52
C ILE A 124 0.89 9.64 -15.96
N PRO A 125 1.47 8.62 -16.65
CA PRO A 125 0.74 7.41 -16.99
C PRO A 125 0.20 6.68 -15.75
N LEU A 126 1.01 6.51 -14.70
CA LEU A 126 0.61 5.86 -13.45
C LEU A 126 -0.50 6.66 -12.75
N ILE A 127 -0.33 7.98 -12.64
CA ILE A 127 -1.32 8.87 -12.00
C ILE A 127 -2.67 8.82 -12.73
N LYS A 128 -2.65 8.89 -14.06
CA LYS A 128 -3.87 8.76 -14.87
C LYS A 128 -4.56 7.42 -14.64
N HIS A 129 -3.78 6.33 -14.60
CA HIS A 129 -4.33 4.98 -14.39
C HIS A 129 -4.97 4.83 -13.01
N ILE A 130 -4.35 5.37 -11.96
CA ILE A 130 -4.93 5.46 -10.60
C ILE A 130 -6.22 6.28 -10.64
N GLY A 131 -6.22 7.44 -11.30
CA GLY A 131 -7.39 8.31 -11.41
C GLY A 131 -8.62 7.62 -12.03
N LEU A 132 -8.42 6.67 -12.96
CA LEU A 132 -9.50 5.88 -13.55
C LEU A 132 -10.19 4.93 -12.55
N LYS A 133 -9.58 4.65 -11.40
CA LYS A 133 -10.15 3.77 -10.37
C LYS A 133 -11.21 4.48 -9.51
N ASN A 134 -11.36 5.80 -9.64
CA ASN A 134 -12.35 6.62 -8.91
C ASN A 134 -12.27 6.44 -7.38
N LYS A 135 -11.06 6.27 -6.84
CA LYS A 135 -10.76 6.18 -5.41
C LYS A 135 -9.88 7.36 -4.97
N PRO A 136 -9.93 7.75 -3.69
CA PRO A 136 -9.00 8.73 -3.13
C PRO A 136 -7.54 8.36 -3.36
#